data_ccbb5034ae2372b4fb72e686af35370c
#
_entry.id   ccbb5034ae2372b4fb72e686af35370c
#
_cell.length_a   1.000
_cell.length_b   1.000
_cell.length_c   1.000
_cell.angle_alpha   90.00
_cell.angle_beta   90.00
_cell.angle_gamma   90.00
#
_symmetry.space_group_name_H-M   'P 1'
#
loop_
_entity.id
_entity.type
_entity.pdbx_description
1 polymer ?
#
loop_
_entity_poly.entity_id
_entity_poly.type
_entity_poly.pdbx_seq_one_letter_code
_entity_poly.pdbx_strand_id
1 'polypeptide(L)'
;MTGVLIDRVLSDDAFDTVSADSAAASAEVARALIGKGHRHILVVGLGEQAATVRARLDGFRTAALKLAPDVRIDVVLAESDVEPLRAQLRDYFAKGERPTAVYSLFLKGTLVALSEFRRRGWHCPNDISLVGFDDAEWMQVTWPAIAAVVQPVRQIAGHAMEALFARIEGEEGPPTARLEPCRVFMRESVGSPGNGPHSAKPQ
;
A
#
# COMPACT_ATOMS: atom_id res chain seq x y z
N MET A 1 31.96 1.66 -11.83
CA MET A 1 31.30 0.41 -11.39
C MET A 1 29.95 0.39 -12.10
N THR A 2 29.64 -0.68 -12.81
CA THR A 2 28.37 -0.84 -13.56
C THR A 2 27.34 -1.48 -12.65
N GLY A 3 26.13 -0.94 -12.60
CA GLY A 3 25.05 -1.48 -11.78
C GLY A 3 23.70 -0.86 -12.12
N VAL A 4 22.62 -1.57 -11.79
CA VAL A 4 21.24 -1.08 -11.89
C VAL A 4 20.55 -1.32 -10.56
N LEU A 5 19.82 -0.35 -10.07
CA LEU A 5 19.07 -0.45 -8.81
C LEU A 5 17.62 -0.85 -9.09
N ILE A 6 17.09 -1.77 -8.29
CA ILE A 6 15.69 -2.19 -8.33
C ILE A 6 15.01 -1.73 -7.04
N ASP A 7 13.90 -1.01 -7.18
CA ASP A 7 13.07 -0.50 -6.06
C ASP A 7 13.86 0.33 -5.02
N ARG A 8 14.99 0.87 -5.42
CA ARG A 8 15.80 1.74 -4.57
C ARG A 8 16.20 2.99 -5.33
N VAL A 9 16.04 4.12 -4.67
CA VAL A 9 16.58 5.39 -5.12
C VAL A 9 17.71 5.74 -4.14
N LEU A 10 18.94 5.80 -4.65
CA LEU A 10 20.07 6.40 -3.91
C LEU A 10 20.06 7.91 -4.15
N SER A 11 20.58 8.67 -3.20
CA SER A 11 20.66 10.12 -3.28
C SER A 11 21.58 10.65 -4.39
N ASP A 12 22.37 9.77 -4.97
CA ASP A 12 23.38 10.13 -5.96
C ASP A 12 23.00 9.61 -7.31
N ASP A 13 22.17 9.93 -8.04
CA ASP A 13 21.84 9.50 -9.42
C ASP A 13 23.01 8.79 -10.18
N ALA A 14 23.70 7.89 -9.50
CA ALA A 14 24.93 7.23 -9.98
C ALA A 14 24.63 5.97 -10.80
N PHE A 15 23.40 5.46 -10.75
CA PHE A 15 23.01 4.21 -11.37
C PHE A 15 21.65 4.32 -12.04
N ASP A 16 21.46 3.54 -13.11
CA ASP A 16 20.13 3.35 -13.66
C ASP A 16 19.23 2.72 -12.59
N THR A 17 17.96 3.13 -12.58
CA THR A 17 16.96 2.62 -11.63
C THR A 17 15.74 2.11 -12.36
N VAL A 18 15.21 0.96 -11.93
CA VAL A 18 13.92 0.43 -12.39
C VAL A 18 13.07 0.11 -11.18
N SER A 19 11.92 0.73 -11.08
CA SER A 19 11.04 0.63 -9.91
C SER A 19 9.58 0.54 -10.31
N ALA A 20 8.76 0.07 -9.38
CA ALA A 20 7.30 0.15 -9.52
C ALA A 20 6.83 1.61 -9.38
N ASP A 21 5.88 2.04 -10.21
CA ASP A 21 5.17 3.31 -10.02
C ASP A 21 4.19 3.19 -8.84
N SER A 22 4.78 3.13 -7.65
CA SER A 22 4.06 2.98 -6.39
C SER A 22 3.18 4.18 -6.07
N ALA A 23 3.59 5.39 -6.49
CA ALA A 23 2.83 6.61 -6.24
C ALA A 23 1.53 6.64 -7.06
N ALA A 24 1.59 6.36 -8.36
CA ALA A 24 0.43 6.31 -9.22
C ALA A 24 -0.57 5.22 -8.78
N ALA A 25 -0.07 4.04 -8.40
CA ALA A 25 -0.91 2.95 -7.89
C ALA A 25 -1.60 3.32 -6.58
N SER A 26 -0.88 3.93 -5.64
CA SER A 26 -1.46 4.39 -4.38
C SER A 26 -2.48 5.52 -4.58
N ALA A 27 -2.27 6.38 -5.57
CA ALA A 27 -3.26 7.37 -5.97
C ALA A 27 -4.53 6.73 -6.55
N GLU A 28 -4.42 5.59 -7.25
CA GLU A 28 -5.57 4.81 -7.72
C GLU A 28 -6.34 4.19 -6.56
N VAL A 29 -5.65 3.63 -5.55
CA VAL A 29 -6.29 3.15 -4.31
C VAL A 29 -7.05 4.29 -3.62
N ALA A 30 -6.46 5.48 -3.51
CA ALA A 30 -7.15 6.64 -2.95
C ALA A 30 -8.42 7.00 -3.72
N ARG A 31 -8.36 7.04 -5.05
CA ARG A 31 -9.54 7.28 -5.90
C ARG A 31 -10.64 6.25 -5.64
N ALA A 32 -10.29 4.98 -5.54
CA ALA A 32 -11.25 3.92 -5.30
C ALA A 32 -11.93 4.04 -3.91
N LEU A 33 -11.15 4.26 -2.85
CA LEU A 33 -11.70 4.41 -1.50
C LEU A 33 -12.54 5.68 -1.34
N ILE A 34 -12.04 6.82 -1.81
CA ILE A 34 -12.79 8.09 -1.76
C ILE A 34 -14.07 8.01 -2.61
N GLY A 35 -13.99 7.38 -3.80
CA GLY A 35 -15.13 7.18 -4.69
C GLY A 35 -16.23 6.31 -4.08
N LYS A 36 -15.88 5.38 -3.18
CA LYS A 36 -16.84 4.58 -2.40
C LYS A 36 -17.41 5.32 -1.17
N GLY A 37 -16.92 6.52 -0.88
CA GLY A 37 -17.41 7.36 0.22
C GLY A 37 -16.59 7.31 1.50
N HIS A 38 -15.43 6.65 1.51
CA HIS A 38 -14.56 6.67 2.69
C HIS A 38 -14.02 8.07 2.95
N ARG A 39 -14.09 8.53 4.21
CA ARG A 39 -13.61 9.85 4.67
C ARG A 39 -12.71 9.77 5.90
N HIS A 40 -12.60 8.59 6.53
CA HIS A 40 -11.63 8.31 7.57
C HIS A 40 -10.88 7.02 7.20
N ILE A 41 -9.61 7.16 6.85
CA ILE A 41 -8.78 6.08 6.32
C ILE A 41 -7.51 5.99 7.15
N LEU A 42 -7.15 4.78 7.57
CA LEU A 42 -5.88 4.49 8.22
C LEU A 42 -4.90 3.92 7.18
N VAL A 43 -3.72 4.50 7.10
CA VAL A 43 -2.59 3.97 6.32
C VAL A 43 -1.61 3.31 7.26
N VAL A 44 -1.18 2.08 6.95
CA VAL A 44 -0.23 1.32 7.76
C VAL A 44 0.98 0.89 6.96
N GLY A 45 2.18 0.99 7.56
CA GLY A 45 3.42 0.68 6.86
C GLY A 45 4.60 0.39 7.78
N LEU A 46 5.74 0.07 7.17
CA LEU A 46 7.04 -0.11 7.82
C LEU A 46 8.11 0.72 7.11
N GLY A 47 9.10 1.20 7.88
CA GLY A 47 10.26 1.86 7.34
C GLY A 47 9.94 3.24 6.72
N GLU A 48 9.52 4.18 7.54
CA GLU A 48 9.20 5.56 7.12
C GLU A 48 10.30 6.20 6.25
N GLN A 49 11.54 5.81 6.46
CA GLN A 49 12.69 6.31 5.68
C GLN A 49 12.81 5.67 4.29
N ALA A 50 12.13 4.57 4.02
CA ALA A 50 12.19 3.91 2.72
C ALA A 50 11.49 4.75 1.65
N ALA A 51 12.19 5.05 0.56
CA ALA A 51 11.67 5.88 -0.53
C ALA A 51 10.37 5.30 -1.13
N THR A 52 10.27 3.98 -1.24
CA THR A 52 9.08 3.30 -1.74
C THR A 52 7.87 3.47 -0.81
N VAL A 53 8.07 3.43 0.51
CA VAL A 53 7.00 3.66 1.50
C VAL A 53 6.52 5.11 1.43
N ARG A 54 7.45 6.07 1.35
CA ARG A 54 7.10 7.49 1.15
C ARG A 54 6.33 7.71 -0.14
N ALA A 55 6.80 7.15 -1.26
CA ALA A 55 6.12 7.29 -2.55
C ALA A 55 4.68 6.75 -2.50
N ARG A 56 4.45 5.60 -1.84
CA ARG A 56 3.11 5.03 -1.63
C ARG A 56 2.23 5.94 -0.78
N LEU A 57 2.76 6.41 0.35
CA LEU A 57 2.03 7.28 1.27
C LEU A 57 1.68 8.63 0.63
N ASP A 58 2.66 9.27 -0.03
CA ASP A 58 2.50 10.59 -0.64
C ASP A 58 1.55 10.54 -1.85
N GLY A 59 1.67 9.50 -2.69
CA GLY A 59 0.76 9.28 -3.81
C GLY A 59 -0.69 9.09 -3.34
N PHE A 60 -0.90 8.29 -2.29
CA PHE A 60 -2.21 8.10 -1.67
C PHE A 60 -2.75 9.41 -1.10
N ARG A 61 -1.97 10.08 -0.24
CA ARG A 61 -2.37 11.30 0.47
C ARG A 61 -2.70 12.43 -0.49
N THR A 62 -1.84 12.67 -1.47
CA THR A 62 -2.04 13.74 -2.47
C THR A 62 -3.33 13.53 -3.26
N ALA A 63 -3.58 12.32 -3.73
CA ALA A 63 -4.79 12.00 -4.47
C ALA A 63 -6.05 12.08 -3.59
N ALA A 64 -6.00 11.56 -2.37
CA ALA A 64 -7.13 11.59 -1.45
C ALA A 64 -7.55 13.02 -1.08
N LEU A 65 -6.59 13.87 -0.71
CA LEU A 65 -6.85 15.28 -0.36
C LEU A 65 -7.34 16.10 -1.56
N LYS A 66 -6.87 15.79 -2.77
CA LYS A 66 -7.38 16.45 -3.99
C LYS A 66 -8.85 16.11 -4.27
N LEU A 67 -9.28 14.87 -3.97
CA LEU A 67 -10.64 14.38 -4.23
C LEU A 67 -11.61 14.72 -3.09
N ALA A 68 -11.14 14.72 -1.87
CA ALA A 68 -11.90 15.01 -0.67
C ALA A 68 -11.02 15.79 0.32
N PRO A 69 -11.04 17.14 0.28
CA PRO A 69 -10.21 17.96 1.16
C PRO A 69 -10.47 17.76 2.65
N ASP A 70 -11.63 17.23 3.00
CA ASP A 70 -12.09 16.91 4.37
C ASP A 70 -11.73 15.50 4.81
N VAL A 71 -11.04 14.70 3.98
CA VAL A 71 -10.66 13.33 4.34
C VAL A 71 -9.68 13.33 5.50
N ARG A 72 -9.99 12.52 6.52
CA ARG A 72 -9.07 12.21 7.60
C ARG A 72 -8.20 11.02 7.24
N ILE A 73 -6.89 11.21 7.20
CA ILE A 73 -5.90 10.17 6.93
C ILE A 73 -5.02 10.04 8.16
N ASP A 74 -5.24 8.97 8.92
CA ASP A 74 -4.36 8.60 10.02
C ASP A 74 -3.26 7.69 9.48
N VAL A 75 -2.07 7.78 10.07
CA VAL A 75 -0.90 7.02 9.60
C VAL A 75 -0.23 6.34 10.79
N VAL A 76 0.00 5.03 10.66
CA VAL A 76 0.77 4.24 11.61
C VAL A 76 1.91 3.58 10.86
N LEU A 77 3.12 4.06 11.09
CA LEU A 77 4.36 3.53 10.51
C LEU A 77 5.28 3.04 11.63
N ALA A 78 5.62 1.76 11.61
CA ALA A 78 6.66 1.24 12.49
C ALA A 78 8.03 1.30 11.79
N GLU A 79 9.12 1.39 12.55
CA GLU A 79 10.45 1.61 11.97
C GLU A 79 10.95 0.44 11.12
N SER A 80 10.90 -0.78 11.62
CA SER A 80 11.56 -1.90 10.94
C SER A 80 10.89 -3.27 11.12
N ASP A 81 9.95 -3.43 12.05
CA ASP A 81 9.42 -4.76 12.38
C ASP A 81 7.89 -4.79 12.49
N VAL A 82 7.34 -5.97 12.31
CA VAL A 82 5.90 -6.24 12.35
C VAL A 82 5.33 -6.18 13.77
N GLU A 83 6.08 -6.58 14.79
CA GLU A 83 5.58 -6.57 16.17
C GLU A 83 5.37 -5.16 16.74
N PRO A 84 6.27 -4.18 16.55
CA PRO A 84 5.96 -2.78 16.86
C PRO A 84 4.74 -2.25 16.11
N LEU A 85 4.58 -2.58 14.81
CA LEU A 85 3.38 -2.20 14.06
C LEU A 85 2.11 -2.76 14.68
N ARG A 86 2.14 -4.04 15.10
CA ARG A 86 1.03 -4.70 15.77
C ARG A 86 0.65 -3.99 17.07
N ALA A 87 1.66 -3.64 17.88
CA ALA A 87 1.44 -2.89 19.13
C ALA A 87 0.82 -1.51 18.88
N GLN A 88 1.40 -0.75 17.95
CA GLN A 88 0.89 0.57 17.56
C GLN A 88 -0.55 0.52 17.01
N LEU A 89 -0.90 -0.50 16.22
CA LEU A 89 -2.28 -0.68 15.74
C LEU A 89 -3.25 -1.01 16.88
N ARG A 90 -2.83 -1.83 17.85
CA ARG A 90 -3.64 -2.09 19.05
C ARG A 90 -3.93 -0.82 19.81
N ASP A 91 -2.89 -0.01 20.04
CA ASP A 91 -2.99 1.26 20.78
C ASP A 91 -3.84 2.27 20.01
N TYR A 92 -3.68 2.34 18.67
CA TYR A 92 -4.50 3.18 17.81
C TYR A 92 -5.99 2.85 17.98
N PHE A 93 -6.35 1.59 17.80
CA PHE A 93 -7.74 1.17 17.93
C PHE A 93 -8.27 1.17 19.38
N ALA A 94 -7.41 1.04 20.38
CA ALA A 94 -7.80 1.14 21.80
C ALA A 94 -8.24 2.56 22.20
N LYS A 95 -7.77 3.58 21.50
CA LYS A 95 -8.20 4.98 21.69
C LYS A 95 -9.62 5.26 21.17
N GLY A 96 -10.32 4.26 20.64
CA GLY A 96 -11.67 4.40 20.09
C GLY A 96 -11.70 4.88 18.65
N GLU A 97 -10.55 5.03 18.01
CA GLU A 97 -10.46 5.43 16.61
C GLU A 97 -11.00 4.32 15.70
N ARG A 98 -11.90 4.68 14.81
CA ARG A 98 -12.57 3.74 13.91
C ARG A 98 -12.56 4.23 12.49
N PRO A 99 -11.45 4.06 11.75
CA PRO A 99 -11.42 4.33 10.32
C PRO A 99 -12.39 3.40 9.60
N THR A 100 -12.92 3.85 8.48
CA THR A 100 -13.82 3.05 7.64
C THR A 100 -13.07 2.20 6.63
N ALA A 101 -11.78 2.50 6.40
CA ALA A 101 -10.90 1.72 5.55
C ALA A 101 -9.47 1.72 6.09
N VAL A 102 -8.74 0.64 5.80
CA VAL A 102 -7.30 0.53 6.02
C VAL A 102 -6.62 0.30 4.67
N TYR A 103 -5.57 1.07 4.41
CA TYR A 103 -4.65 0.84 3.31
C TYR A 103 -3.29 0.42 3.86
N SER A 104 -2.90 -0.82 3.59
CA SER A 104 -1.60 -1.35 3.99
C SER A 104 -0.57 -1.16 2.87
N LEU A 105 0.56 -0.55 3.19
CA LEU A 105 1.63 -0.25 2.24
C LEU A 105 2.55 -1.45 1.95
N PHE A 106 2.30 -2.63 2.55
CA PHE A 106 3.11 -3.84 2.36
C PHE A 106 2.36 -5.11 2.81
N LEU A 107 2.77 -6.26 2.27
CA LEU A 107 2.06 -7.53 2.45
C LEU A 107 1.84 -7.94 3.91
N LYS A 108 2.91 -7.90 4.74
CA LYS A 108 2.79 -8.30 6.16
C LYS A 108 1.89 -7.35 6.96
N GLY A 109 1.81 -6.07 6.60
CA GLY A 109 0.88 -5.11 7.20
C GLY A 109 -0.58 -5.47 6.96
N THR A 110 -0.88 -6.02 5.78
CA THR A 110 -2.22 -6.54 5.47
C THR A 110 -2.62 -7.68 6.42
N LEU A 111 -1.70 -8.62 6.69
CA LEU A 111 -1.92 -9.69 7.67
C LEU A 111 -2.10 -9.17 9.09
N VAL A 112 -1.32 -8.15 9.48
CA VAL A 112 -1.44 -7.52 10.80
C VAL A 112 -2.81 -6.86 10.95
N ALA A 113 -3.26 -6.11 9.94
CA ALA A 113 -4.58 -5.47 9.94
C ALA A 113 -5.70 -6.52 10.07
N LEU A 114 -5.68 -7.57 9.26
CA LEU A 114 -6.66 -8.68 9.33
C LEU A 114 -6.67 -9.35 10.70
N SER A 115 -5.49 -9.58 11.29
CA SER A 115 -5.38 -10.15 12.64
C SER A 115 -6.02 -9.26 13.70
N GLU A 116 -5.85 -7.94 13.60
CA GLU A 116 -6.46 -6.99 14.51
C GLU A 116 -7.98 -6.86 14.29
N PHE A 117 -8.46 -6.94 13.05
CA PHE A 117 -9.91 -6.98 12.76
C PHE A 117 -10.54 -8.22 13.38
N ARG A 118 -9.95 -9.40 13.17
CA ARG A 118 -10.43 -10.65 13.78
C ARG A 118 -10.53 -10.57 15.30
N ARG A 119 -9.52 -10.00 15.97
CA ARG A 119 -9.52 -9.83 17.43
C ARG A 119 -10.65 -8.93 17.94
N ARG A 120 -11.12 -8.01 17.09
CA ARG A 120 -12.21 -7.07 17.41
C ARG A 120 -13.57 -7.55 16.93
N GLY A 121 -13.64 -8.70 16.28
CA GLY A 121 -14.86 -9.17 15.63
C GLY A 121 -15.31 -8.30 14.46
N TRP A 122 -14.38 -7.56 13.83
CA TRP A 122 -14.68 -6.73 12.67
C TRP A 122 -14.59 -7.54 11.38
N HIS A 123 -15.57 -7.34 10.51
CA HIS A 123 -15.69 -8.03 9.23
C HIS A 123 -15.40 -7.08 8.06
N CYS A 124 -14.54 -7.50 7.14
CA CYS A 124 -14.41 -6.85 5.84
C CYS A 124 -15.53 -7.31 4.91
N PRO A 125 -16.08 -6.41 4.09
CA PRO A 125 -15.93 -4.96 4.10
C PRO A 125 -16.92 -4.25 5.05
N ASN A 126 -17.82 -5.00 5.72
CA ASN A 126 -19.01 -4.46 6.40
C ASN A 126 -18.66 -3.47 7.53
N ASP A 127 -17.66 -3.79 8.34
CA ASP A 127 -17.21 -2.93 9.44
C ASP A 127 -16.05 -2.04 9.01
N ILE A 128 -15.17 -2.55 8.14
CA ILE A 128 -13.96 -1.88 7.71
C ILE A 128 -13.47 -2.44 6.38
N SER A 129 -13.17 -1.59 5.43
CA SER A 129 -12.55 -1.97 4.16
C SER A 129 -11.04 -2.16 4.29
N LEU A 130 -10.46 -3.04 3.46
CA LEU A 130 -9.02 -3.30 3.45
C LEU A 130 -8.47 -3.36 2.04
N VAL A 131 -7.38 -2.65 1.81
CA VAL A 131 -6.55 -2.75 0.60
C VAL A 131 -5.12 -3.04 1.02
N GLY A 132 -4.47 -4.01 0.37
CA GLY A 132 -3.06 -4.33 0.57
C GLY A 132 -2.16 -3.82 -0.56
N PHE A 133 -0.87 -3.71 -0.28
CA PHE A 133 0.19 -3.60 -1.29
C PHE A 133 0.93 -4.93 -1.32
N ASP A 134 1.21 -5.42 -2.53
CA ASP A 134 1.60 -6.79 -2.88
C ASP A 134 0.45 -7.80 -2.75
N ASP A 135 0.24 -8.57 -3.82
CA ASP A 135 -0.86 -9.52 -3.93
C ASP A 135 -0.33 -10.96 -3.78
N ALA A 136 -0.46 -11.50 -2.59
CA ALA A 136 -0.15 -12.90 -2.34
C ALA A 136 -1.35 -13.80 -2.68
N GLU A 137 -1.09 -15.05 -3.04
CA GLU A 137 -2.11 -16.03 -3.45
C GLU A 137 -3.23 -16.18 -2.40
N TRP A 138 -2.89 -16.14 -1.10
CA TRP A 138 -3.87 -16.25 -0.03
C TRP A 138 -4.90 -15.10 -0.03
N MET A 139 -4.52 -13.90 -0.51
CA MET A 139 -5.43 -12.74 -0.59
C MET A 139 -6.56 -12.96 -1.59
N GLN A 140 -6.35 -13.83 -2.56
CA GLN A 140 -7.32 -14.14 -3.61
C GLN A 140 -8.31 -15.22 -3.20
N VAL A 141 -7.93 -16.06 -2.22
CA VAL A 141 -8.73 -17.20 -1.77
C VAL A 141 -9.34 -17.02 -0.38
N THR A 142 -9.08 -15.88 0.27
CA THR A 142 -9.78 -15.52 1.51
C THR A 142 -11.24 -15.14 1.22
N TRP A 143 -12.06 -15.16 2.25
CA TRP A 143 -13.44 -14.70 2.16
C TRP A 143 -13.69 -13.57 3.17
N PRO A 144 -13.86 -12.33 2.73
CA PRO A 144 -13.79 -11.85 1.33
C PRO A 144 -12.37 -11.89 0.74
N ALA A 145 -12.26 -11.93 -0.59
CA ALA A 145 -10.96 -11.76 -1.26
C ALA A 145 -10.45 -10.32 -1.06
N ILE A 146 -9.15 -10.19 -0.81
CA ILE A 146 -8.55 -8.90 -0.41
C ILE A 146 -8.10 -8.10 -1.63
N ALA A 147 -8.56 -6.86 -1.71
CA ALA A 147 -8.11 -5.90 -2.72
C ALA A 147 -6.61 -5.61 -2.56
N ALA A 148 -5.89 -5.53 -3.68
CA ALA A 148 -4.44 -5.38 -3.65
C ALA A 148 -3.87 -4.60 -4.83
N VAL A 149 -2.73 -3.96 -4.57
CA VAL A 149 -1.83 -3.44 -5.60
C VAL A 149 -0.83 -4.54 -5.97
N VAL A 150 -0.67 -4.79 -7.27
CA VAL A 150 0.25 -5.79 -7.81
C VAL A 150 1.40 -5.09 -8.52
N GLN A 151 2.62 -5.36 -8.08
CA GLN A 151 3.83 -4.86 -8.72
C GLN A 151 4.18 -5.68 -9.97
N PRO A 152 4.65 -5.06 -11.06
CA PRO A 152 5.03 -5.74 -12.29
C PRO A 152 6.46 -6.33 -12.18
N VAL A 153 6.68 -7.24 -11.24
CA VAL A 153 8.02 -7.75 -10.88
C VAL A 153 8.79 -8.29 -12.08
N ARG A 154 8.09 -8.97 -13.02
CA ARG A 154 8.74 -9.52 -14.22
C ARG A 154 9.22 -8.42 -15.15
N GLN A 155 8.43 -7.35 -15.35
CA GLN A 155 8.83 -6.20 -16.17
C GLN A 155 9.99 -5.45 -15.54
N ILE A 156 9.94 -5.21 -14.23
CA ILE A 156 11.04 -4.57 -13.48
C ILE A 156 12.33 -5.37 -13.65
N ALA A 157 12.28 -6.68 -13.43
CA ALA A 157 13.45 -7.55 -13.59
C ALA A 157 13.98 -7.56 -15.03
N GLY A 158 13.08 -7.67 -16.04
CA GLY A 158 13.46 -7.65 -17.46
C GLY A 158 14.18 -6.37 -17.83
N HIS A 159 13.57 -5.21 -17.57
CA HIS A 159 14.15 -3.92 -17.89
C HIS A 159 15.42 -3.60 -17.10
N ALA A 160 15.53 -4.07 -15.84
CA ALA A 160 16.77 -3.92 -15.09
C ALA A 160 17.91 -4.74 -15.71
N MET A 161 17.63 -5.95 -16.19
CA MET A 161 18.62 -6.77 -16.90
C MET A 161 19.02 -6.15 -18.25
N GLU A 162 18.05 -5.65 -19.02
CA GLU A 162 18.30 -4.96 -20.30
C GLU A 162 19.22 -3.75 -20.07
N ALA A 163 18.91 -2.89 -19.10
CA ALA A 163 19.72 -1.74 -18.78
C ALA A 163 21.14 -2.13 -18.31
N LEU A 164 21.25 -3.20 -17.49
CA LEU A 164 22.54 -3.69 -17.03
C LEU A 164 23.41 -4.20 -18.19
N PHE A 165 22.84 -5.00 -19.10
CA PHE A 165 23.59 -5.50 -20.25
C PHE A 165 24.00 -4.38 -21.19
N ALA A 166 23.14 -3.40 -21.48
CA ALA A 166 23.49 -2.25 -22.30
C ALA A 166 24.72 -1.50 -21.73
N ARG A 167 24.76 -1.30 -20.42
CA ARG A 167 25.91 -0.67 -19.75
C ARG A 167 27.19 -1.53 -19.80
N ILE A 168 27.06 -2.86 -19.69
CA ILE A 168 28.19 -3.79 -19.82
C ILE A 168 28.75 -3.78 -21.25
N GLU A 169 27.89 -3.67 -22.26
CA GLU A 169 28.24 -3.60 -23.67
C GLU A 169 28.79 -2.24 -24.10
N GLY A 170 28.86 -1.28 -23.18
CA GLY A 170 29.51 0.01 -23.39
C GLY A 170 28.54 1.15 -23.72
N GLU A 171 27.25 1.01 -23.51
CA GLU A 171 26.33 2.15 -23.62
C GLU A 171 26.68 3.22 -22.60
N GLU A 172 27.13 4.37 -23.10
CA GLU A 172 27.48 5.52 -22.31
C GLU A 172 26.28 6.50 -22.23
N GLY A 173 26.19 7.24 -21.11
CA GLY A 173 25.17 8.26 -20.92
C GLY A 173 24.82 8.46 -19.45
N PRO A 174 24.00 9.47 -19.14
CA PRO A 174 23.55 9.69 -17.77
C PRO A 174 22.68 8.51 -17.31
N PRO A 175 22.64 8.23 -16.02
CA PRO A 175 21.72 7.26 -15.44
C PRO A 175 20.26 7.59 -15.75
N THR A 176 19.47 6.56 -15.95
CA THR A 176 18.04 6.66 -16.26
C THR A 176 17.19 6.12 -15.12
N ALA A 177 16.01 6.73 -14.92
CA ALA A 177 15.01 6.23 -13.97
C ALA A 177 13.78 5.75 -14.73
N ARG A 178 13.43 4.47 -14.58
CA ARG A 178 12.26 3.86 -15.20
C ARG A 178 11.23 3.43 -14.16
N LEU A 179 9.99 3.87 -14.34
CA LEU A 179 8.87 3.48 -13.50
C LEU A 179 7.94 2.53 -14.27
N GLU A 180 7.66 1.37 -13.68
CA GLU A 180 6.77 0.37 -14.25
C GLU A 180 5.38 0.46 -13.60
N PRO A 181 4.30 0.52 -14.39
CA PRO A 181 2.96 0.69 -13.85
C PRO A 181 2.50 -0.56 -13.08
N CYS A 182 2.06 -0.35 -11.84
CA CYS A 182 1.38 -1.39 -11.06
C CYS A 182 -0.06 -1.59 -11.53
N ARG A 183 -0.66 -2.72 -11.13
CA ARG A 183 -2.10 -2.98 -11.30
C ARG A 183 -2.81 -2.94 -9.96
N VAL A 184 -4.00 -2.35 -9.94
CA VAL A 184 -4.85 -2.31 -8.73
C VAL A 184 -6.05 -3.21 -8.95
N PHE A 185 -6.17 -4.24 -8.13
CA PHE A 185 -7.32 -5.16 -8.14
C PHE A 185 -8.23 -4.83 -6.96
N MET A 186 -9.38 -4.21 -7.24
CA MET A 186 -10.44 -4.06 -6.25
C MET A 186 -11.20 -5.37 -6.15
N ARG A 187 -11.31 -5.88 -4.90
CA ARG A 187 -11.99 -7.12 -4.56
C ARG A 187 -13.03 -6.88 -3.46
N GLU A 188 -13.63 -7.94 -2.96
CA GLU A 188 -14.77 -7.89 -2.03
C GLU A 188 -14.43 -7.27 -0.67
N SER A 189 -13.15 -7.17 -0.30
CA SER A 189 -12.71 -6.51 0.94
C SER A 189 -12.93 -5.00 0.97
N VAL A 190 -13.40 -4.40 -0.15
CA VAL A 190 -13.67 -2.96 -0.25
C VAL A 190 -15.13 -2.70 -0.56
N GLY A 191 -15.88 -2.26 0.45
CA GLY A 191 -17.28 -1.83 0.35
C GLY A 191 -17.44 -0.32 0.46
N SER A 192 -18.67 0.14 0.56
CA SER A 192 -18.96 1.49 1.01
C SER A 192 -18.93 1.55 2.54
N PRO A 193 -18.54 2.68 3.17
CA PRO A 193 -18.56 2.80 4.61
C PRO A 193 -19.97 2.55 5.15
N GLY A 194 -20.08 1.65 6.13
CA GLY A 194 -21.35 1.38 6.80
C GLY A 194 -21.84 2.61 7.57
N ASN A 195 -23.14 2.81 7.66
CA ASN A 195 -23.78 3.89 8.41
C ASN A 195 -23.77 3.60 9.93
N GLY A 196 -22.60 3.57 10.56
CA GLY A 196 -22.47 3.45 12.01
C GLY A 196 -22.43 2.01 12.56
N PRO A 197 -22.26 1.84 13.88
CA PRO A 197 -22.06 0.55 14.48
C PRO A 197 -23.27 -0.35 14.21
N HIS A 198 -23.05 -1.50 13.59
CA HIS A 198 -24.02 -2.56 13.59
C HIS A 198 -24.33 -2.91 15.06
N SER A 199 -25.52 -2.54 15.50
CA SER A 199 -26.10 -3.13 16.69
C SER A 199 -26.07 -4.64 16.50
N ALA A 200 -25.26 -5.32 17.31
CA ALA A 200 -25.25 -6.77 17.38
C ALA A 200 -26.71 -7.23 17.54
N LYS A 201 -27.25 -7.94 16.55
CA LYS A 201 -28.46 -8.73 16.79
C LYS A 201 -28.03 -9.85 17.72
N PRO A 202 -28.61 -9.95 18.92
CA PRO A 202 -28.42 -11.13 19.76
C PRO A 202 -29.02 -12.33 19.02
N GLN A 203 -28.22 -13.40 18.93
CA GLN A 203 -28.74 -14.74 18.60
C GLN A 203 -29.42 -15.31 19.83
#